data_72a17118756079c3c57d48c2364a0860
#
_entry.id   72a17118756079c3c57d48c2364a0860
#
_cell.length_a   1.000
_cell.length_b   1.000
_cell.length_c   1.000
_cell.angle_alpha   90.00
_cell.angle_beta   90.00
_cell.angle_gamma   90.00
#
_symmetry.space_group_name_H-M   'P 1'
#
loop_
_entity.id
_entity.type
_entity.pdbx_description
1 polymer ?
#
loop_
_entity_poly.entity_id
_entity_poly.type
_entity_poly.pdbx_seq_one_letter_code
_entity_poly.pdbx_strand_id
1 'polypeptide(L)'
;TTLAVSVLPMDALVQMEALVSHGEGTIPNAPQAGDLIKVINNTSNAPVNPLSAQSVAFSHYNHLSAQLPLDPATGKMIAGGVKEQAGQCLKNIKAILESMDVPFDDIVKINIFLNDLSDMEVVNEVYTTFFPDSAIARAVAYVPARTIVVASGLPLDALVQIEAVVSHGDGTPPQAVEDRHGLIIEARNT
;
A
#
# COMPACT_ATOMS: atom_id res chain seq x y z
N THR A 1 -1.13 -7.91 -6.65
CA THR A 1 -0.63 -7.12 -7.81
C THR A 1 -0.50 -8.01 -9.01
N THR A 2 -1.00 -7.58 -10.15
CA THR A 2 -0.82 -8.27 -11.44
C THR A 2 -0.11 -7.31 -12.39
N LEU A 3 0.93 -7.79 -13.05
CA LEU A 3 1.67 -7.02 -14.04
C LEU A 3 2.25 -7.96 -15.11
N ALA A 4 2.46 -7.46 -16.31
CA ALA A 4 3.17 -8.16 -17.36
C ALA A 4 4.65 -7.81 -17.32
N VAL A 5 5.47 -8.80 -17.58
CA VAL A 5 6.93 -8.67 -17.70
C VAL A 5 7.38 -9.27 -19.03
N SER A 6 8.50 -8.81 -19.54
CA SER A 6 9.01 -9.27 -20.84
C SER A 6 9.53 -10.71 -20.79
N VAL A 7 10.08 -11.14 -19.66
CA VAL A 7 10.68 -12.47 -19.48
C VAL A 7 10.51 -12.93 -18.04
N LEU A 8 10.22 -14.22 -17.88
CA LEU A 8 10.27 -14.90 -16.59
C LEU A 8 11.38 -15.96 -16.58
N PRO A 9 11.90 -16.33 -15.42
CA PRO A 9 12.89 -17.39 -15.30
C PRO A 9 12.41 -18.71 -15.95
N MET A 10 13.30 -19.40 -16.61
CA MET A 10 13.05 -20.70 -17.25
C MET A 10 11.91 -20.68 -18.30
N ASP A 11 11.74 -19.53 -18.96
CA ASP A 11 10.67 -19.29 -19.96
C ASP A 11 9.26 -19.58 -19.44
N ALA A 12 9.05 -19.42 -18.13
CA ALA A 12 7.75 -19.60 -17.52
C ALA A 12 6.74 -18.57 -18.08
N LEU A 13 5.50 -19.01 -18.25
CA LEU A 13 4.42 -18.14 -18.70
C LEU A 13 3.80 -17.32 -17.58
N VAL A 14 3.92 -17.81 -16.34
CA VAL A 14 3.39 -17.16 -15.15
C VAL A 14 4.27 -17.44 -13.94
N GLN A 15 4.41 -16.46 -13.08
CA GLN A 15 5.02 -16.61 -11.74
C GLN A 15 4.08 -16.02 -10.71
N MET A 16 3.92 -16.67 -9.58
CA MET A 16 3.09 -16.18 -8.46
C MET A 16 3.91 -16.18 -7.19
N GLU A 17 3.67 -15.13 -6.40
CA GLU A 17 4.19 -14.98 -5.04
C GLU A 17 3.02 -14.91 -4.07
N ALA A 18 3.15 -15.52 -2.90
CA ALA A 18 2.15 -15.47 -1.86
C ALA A 18 2.79 -15.24 -0.50
N LEU A 19 2.19 -14.35 0.28
CA LEU A 19 2.44 -14.20 1.69
C LEU A 19 1.37 -14.96 2.45
N VAL A 20 1.78 -15.93 3.26
CA VAL A 20 0.87 -16.84 3.97
C VAL A 20 1.07 -16.68 5.46
N SER A 21 -0.02 -16.45 6.19
CA SER A 21 0.00 -16.58 7.64
C SER A 21 -0.35 -18.03 8.05
N HIS A 22 0.39 -18.55 8.97
CA HIS A 22 0.04 -19.80 9.65
C HIS A 22 -0.50 -19.46 11.02
N GLY A 23 -1.77 -19.36 11.25
CA GLY A 23 -2.44 -18.81 12.43
C GLY A 23 -2.11 -19.44 13.81
N GLU A 24 -0.99 -20.15 13.93
CA GLU A 24 -0.53 -20.74 15.17
C GLU A 24 0.89 -20.26 15.44
N GLY A 25 1.07 -19.56 16.55
CA GLY A 25 2.41 -19.22 17.01
C GLY A 25 3.28 -20.45 17.10
N THR A 26 4.53 -20.34 16.74
CA THR A 26 5.51 -21.40 16.93
C THR A 26 5.63 -21.74 18.42
N ILE A 27 5.43 -23.00 18.76
CA ILE A 27 5.74 -23.47 20.09
C ILE A 27 7.26 -23.29 20.34
N PRO A 28 7.70 -22.70 21.46
CA PRO A 28 6.97 -22.50 22.72
C PRO A 28 6.28 -21.12 22.86
N ASN A 29 6.33 -20.28 21.88
CA ASN A 29 5.79 -18.94 22.00
C ASN A 29 4.28 -18.96 21.76
N ALA A 30 3.52 -18.60 22.77
CA ALA A 30 2.10 -18.34 22.60
C ALA A 30 1.91 -17.21 21.57
N PRO A 31 0.91 -17.30 20.67
CA PRO A 31 0.61 -16.24 19.73
C PRO A 31 0.36 -14.93 20.47
N GLN A 32 0.97 -13.86 20.01
CA GLN A 32 0.62 -12.52 20.49
C GLN A 32 -0.81 -12.19 20.05
N ALA A 33 -1.49 -11.37 20.82
CA ALA A 33 -2.91 -11.07 20.57
C ALA A 33 -3.15 -10.51 19.14
N GLY A 34 -2.22 -9.74 18.58
CA GLY A 34 -2.29 -9.22 17.24
C GLY A 34 -1.95 -10.23 16.13
N ASP A 35 -1.23 -11.29 16.43
CA ASP A 35 -0.72 -12.24 15.44
C ASP A 35 -1.81 -13.15 14.86
N LEU A 36 -2.91 -13.30 15.56
CA LEU A 36 -4.03 -14.14 15.15
C LEU A 36 -5.12 -13.37 14.39
N ILE A 37 -5.05 -12.05 14.39
CA ILE A 37 -6.09 -11.25 13.77
C ILE A 37 -5.82 -11.14 12.28
N LYS A 38 -6.67 -11.80 11.52
CA LYS A 38 -6.73 -11.68 10.07
C LYS A 38 -8.07 -11.06 9.71
N VAL A 39 -8.04 -9.80 9.35
CA VAL A 39 -9.26 -9.04 9.04
C VAL A 39 -9.21 -8.58 7.58
N ILE A 40 -10.28 -8.93 6.87
CA ILE A 40 -10.49 -8.45 5.50
C ILE A 40 -11.30 -7.17 5.58
N ASN A 41 -10.84 -6.13 4.87
CA ASN A 41 -11.59 -4.89 4.73
C ASN A 41 -11.84 -4.55 3.27
N ASN A 42 -13.09 -4.17 2.99
CA ASN A 42 -13.53 -3.64 1.71
C ASN A 42 -14.45 -2.44 1.94
N THR A 43 -14.31 -1.43 1.12
CA THR A 43 -15.19 -0.24 1.13
C THR A 43 -15.73 0.05 -0.26
N SER A 44 -16.93 0.61 -0.33
CA SER A 44 -17.49 1.12 -1.59
C SER A 44 -16.84 2.41 -2.08
N ASN A 45 -16.03 3.05 -1.23
CA ASN A 45 -15.33 4.29 -1.55
C ASN A 45 -14.02 4.07 -2.36
N ALA A 46 -13.67 2.81 -2.60
CA ALA A 46 -12.59 2.39 -3.48
C ALA A 46 -13.06 1.28 -4.42
N PRO A 47 -12.39 1.07 -5.57
CA PRO A 47 -12.80 0.03 -6.51
C PRO A 47 -12.83 -1.36 -5.89
N VAL A 48 -13.91 -2.09 -6.07
CA VAL A 48 -14.08 -3.46 -5.57
C VAL A 48 -13.68 -4.46 -6.64
N ASN A 49 -12.89 -5.46 -6.26
CA ASN A 49 -12.54 -6.59 -7.11
C ASN A 49 -13.10 -7.88 -6.49
N PRO A 50 -13.93 -8.65 -7.19
CA PRO A 50 -14.50 -9.88 -6.64
C PRO A 50 -13.45 -10.99 -6.39
N LEU A 51 -12.26 -10.86 -6.95
CA LEU A 51 -11.18 -11.84 -6.83
C LEU A 51 -10.16 -11.52 -5.73
N SER A 52 -10.25 -10.33 -5.10
CA SER A 52 -9.30 -9.93 -4.06
C SER A 52 -9.93 -8.94 -3.08
N ALA A 53 -9.55 -9.04 -1.81
CA ALA A 53 -9.86 -8.01 -0.83
C ALA A 53 -9.07 -6.73 -1.15
N GLN A 54 -9.61 -5.57 -0.79
CA GLN A 54 -8.89 -4.30 -0.90
C GLN A 54 -7.75 -4.22 0.12
N SER A 55 -7.99 -4.73 1.33
CA SER A 55 -6.98 -4.80 2.38
C SER A 55 -7.15 -6.06 3.23
N VAL A 56 -6.02 -6.59 3.67
CA VAL A 56 -5.96 -7.66 4.67
C VAL A 56 -5.05 -7.21 5.80
N ALA A 57 -5.62 -7.07 7.00
CA ALA A 57 -4.87 -6.87 8.22
C ALA A 57 -4.32 -8.20 8.72
N PHE A 58 -3.07 -8.24 9.05
CA PHE A 58 -2.42 -9.36 9.71
C PHE A 58 -1.26 -8.87 10.58
N SER A 59 -1.26 -9.28 11.85
CA SER A 59 -0.28 -8.81 12.82
C SER A 59 -0.30 -7.27 12.89
N HIS A 60 0.82 -6.61 12.69
CA HIS A 60 0.98 -5.15 12.80
C HIS A 60 0.79 -4.41 11.48
N TYR A 61 0.37 -5.09 10.42
CA TYR A 61 0.32 -4.50 9.08
C TYR A 61 -1.00 -4.75 8.38
N ASN A 62 -1.39 -3.76 7.59
CA ASN A 62 -2.41 -3.89 6.55
C ASN A 62 -1.71 -4.01 5.20
N HIS A 63 -1.98 -5.08 4.50
CA HIS A 63 -1.52 -5.30 3.13
C HIS A 63 -2.63 -4.90 2.16
N LEU A 64 -2.42 -3.84 1.41
CA LEU A 64 -3.39 -3.36 0.44
C LEU A 64 -3.12 -3.99 -0.93
N SER A 65 -4.19 -4.45 -1.56
CA SER A 65 -4.12 -4.83 -2.98
C SER A 65 -3.76 -3.62 -3.83
N ALA A 66 -3.00 -3.85 -4.89
CA ALA A 66 -2.64 -2.80 -5.80
C ALA A 66 -3.89 -2.13 -6.40
N GLN A 67 -3.93 -0.82 -6.30
CA GLN A 67 -5.01 0.00 -6.79
C GLN A 67 -4.73 0.41 -8.23
N LEU A 68 -5.68 0.15 -9.10
CA LEU A 68 -5.76 0.70 -10.44
C LEU A 68 -6.46 2.06 -10.41
N PRO A 69 -6.25 2.91 -11.43
CA PRO A 69 -6.87 4.23 -11.49
C PRO A 69 -8.34 4.16 -11.93
N LEU A 70 -9.13 3.39 -11.20
CA LEU A 70 -10.56 3.22 -11.44
C LEU A 70 -11.36 4.17 -10.57
N ASP A 71 -12.43 4.72 -11.14
CA ASP A 71 -13.45 5.44 -10.39
C ASP A 71 -14.27 4.42 -9.57
N PRO A 72 -14.33 4.55 -8.24
CA PRO A 72 -15.07 3.62 -7.39
C PRO A 72 -16.58 3.57 -7.68
N ALA A 73 -17.17 4.67 -8.13
CA ALA A 73 -18.61 4.72 -8.41
C ALA A 73 -18.99 3.97 -9.69
N THR A 74 -18.10 3.93 -10.67
CA THR A 74 -18.39 3.34 -11.98
C THR A 74 -17.62 2.06 -12.26
N GLY A 75 -16.54 1.80 -11.51
CA GLY A 75 -15.61 0.69 -11.75
C GLY A 75 -14.80 0.83 -13.05
N LYS A 76 -14.84 2.00 -13.69
CA LYS A 76 -14.17 2.24 -14.97
C LYS A 76 -12.87 3.02 -14.78
N MET A 77 -11.96 2.83 -15.74
CA MET A 77 -10.74 3.64 -15.86
C MET A 77 -11.12 5.13 -15.95
N ILE A 78 -10.48 5.97 -15.15
CA ILE A 78 -10.68 7.42 -15.26
C ILE A 78 -10.09 7.97 -16.56
N ALA A 79 -10.64 9.08 -17.02
CA ALA A 79 -10.05 9.81 -18.13
C ALA A 79 -8.78 10.56 -17.68
N GLY A 80 -7.87 10.79 -18.63
CA GLY A 80 -6.64 11.53 -18.39
C GLY A 80 -5.38 10.69 -18.57
N GLY A 81 -4.24 11.30 -18.34
CA GLY A 81 -2.92 10.67 -18.43
C GLY A 81 -2.43 10.09 -17.10
N VAL A 82 -1.14 9.82 -17.06
CA VAL A 82 -0.49 9.24 -15.87
C VAL A 82 -0.68 10.09 -14.61
N LYS A 83 -0.74 11.41 -14.76
CA LYS A 83 -0.96 12.34 -13.64
C LYS A 83 -2.29 12.10 -12.94
N GLU A 84 -3.38 12.07 -13.70
CA GLU A 84 -4.73 11.82 -13.20
C GLU A 84 -4.81 10.40 -12.66
N GLN A 85 -4.23 9.43 -13.36
CA GLN A 85 -4.24 8.04 -12.97
C GLN A 85 -3.48 7.79 -11.65
N ALA A 86 -2.30 8.37 -11.46
CA ALA A 86 -1.55 8.28 -10.21
C ALA A 86 -2.33 8.90 -9.05
N GLY A 87 -2.94 10.07 -9.28
CA GLY A 87 -3.79 10.72 -8.29
C GLY A 87 -4.99 9.85 -7.88
N GLN A 88 -5.60 9.16 -8.84
CA GLN A 88 -6.73 8.27 -8.54
C GLN A 88 -6.28 7.03 -7.75
N CYS A 89 -5.17 6.40 -8.08
CA CYS A 89 -4.62 5.28 -7.31
C CYS A 89 -4.40 5.66 -5.84
N LEU A 90 -3.79 6.81 -5.59
CA LEU A 90 -3.52 7.30 -4.22
C LEU A 90 -4.82 7.69 -3.49
N LYS A 91 -5.80 8.26 -4.17
CA LYS A 91 -7.14 8.51 -3.60
C LYS A 91 -7.84 7.22 -3.21
N ASN A 92 -7.74 6.18 -4.03
CA ASN A 92 -8.32 4.87 -3.73
C ASN A 92 -7.66 4.25 -2.48
N ILE A 93 -6.32 4.32 -2.39
CA ILE A 93 -5.58 3.89 -1.19
C ILE A 93 -6.06 4.67 0.04
N LYS A 94 -6.15 5.99 -0.08
CA LYS A 94 -6.61 6.85 1.01
C LYS A 94 -8.03 6.48 1.48
N ALA A 95 -8.95 6.25 0.56
CA ALA A 95 -10.32 5.84 0.88
C ALA A 95 -10.39 4.48 1.60
N ILE A 96 -9.51 3.54 1.24
CA ILE A 96 -9.39 2.26 1.95
C ILE A 96 -8.92 2.49 3.38
N LEU A 97 -7.88 3.29 3.58
CA LEU A 97 -7.34 3.59 4.90
C LEU A 97 -8.34 4.33 5.79
N GLU A 98 -9.02 5.33 5.24
CA GLU A 98 -10.08 6.07 5.94
C GLU A 98 -11.21 5.14 6.39
N SER A 99 -11.55 4.11 5.62
CA SER A 99 -12.58 3.13 5.99
C SER A 99 -12.18 2.23 7.16
N MET A 100 -10.90 2.18 7.50
CA MET A 100 -10.34 1.41 8.61
C MET A 100 -9.90 2.30 9.77
N ASP A 101 -10.13 3.61 9.68
CA ASP A 101 -9.64 4.60 10.63
C ASP A 101 -8.11 4.58 10.80
N VAL A 102 -7.40 4.31 9.70
CA VAL A 102 -5.94 4.26 9.64
C VAL A 102 -5.42 5.52 8.96
N PRO A 103 -4.54 6.28 9.61
CA PRO A 103 -3.94 7.48 9.01
C PRO A 103 -3.12 7.14 7.75
N PHE A 104 -3.15 8.05 6.79
CA PHE A 104 -2.34 7.92 5.57
C PHE A 104 -0.82 7.92 5.87
N ASP A 105 -0.42 8.59 6.94
CA ASP A 105 0.96 8.67 7.40
C ASP A 105 1.50 7.34 7.96
N ASP A 106 0.63 6.37 8.18
CA ASP A 106 1.02 5.02 8.63
C ASP A 106 1.49 4.11 7.51
N ILE A 107 1.49 4.60 6.28
CA ILE A 107 2.05 3.84 5.16
C ILE A 107 3.55 3.67 5.36
N VAL A 108 4.01 2.44 5.44
CA VAL A 108 5.43 2.09 5.63
C VAL A 108 6.14 1.77 4.32
N LYS A 109 5.39 1.31 3.32
CA LYS A 109 5.94 0.95 2.01
C LYS A 109 4.93 1.25 0.91
N ILE A 110 5.43 1.81 -0.19
CA ILE A 110 4.70 1.95 -1.45
C ILE A 110 5.51 1.32 -2.58
N ASN A 111 4.83 0.53 -3.39
CA ASN A 111 5.33 0.07 -4.67
C ASN A 111 4.50 0.70 -5.78
N ILE A 112 5.19 1.31 -6.74
CA ILE A 112 4.60 1.99 -7.90
C ILE A 112 5.02 1.22 -9.14
N PHE A 113 4.07 0.79 -9.92
CA PHE A 113 4.27 0.10 -11.19
C PHE A 113 3.89 1.05 -12.31
N LEU A 114 4.82 1.31 -13.21
CA LEU A 114 4.65 2.21 -14.37
C LEU A 114 4.70 1.41 -15.66
N ASN A 115 3.98 1.89 -16.64
CA ASN A 115 4.07 1.34 -18.01
C ASN A 115 5.28 1.95 -18.77
N ASP A 116 5.66 3.18 -18.43
CA ASP A 116 6.81 3.88 -19.02
C ASP A 116 7.60 4.61 -17.92
N LEU A 117 8.93 4.47 -17.94
CA LEU A 117 9.81 5.16 -16.99
C LEU A 117 9.81 6.69 -17.18
N SER A 118 9.52 7.18 -18.38
CA SER A 118 9.43 8.61 -18.64
C SER A 118 8.32 9.33 -17.86
N ASP A 119 7.35 8.56 -17.35
CA ASP A 119 6.25 9.07 -16.51
C ASP A 119 6.66 9.31 -15.04
N MET A 120 7.86 8.89 -14.65
CA MET A 120 8.31 8.91 -13.26
C MET A 120 8.26 10.31 -12.64
N GLU A 121 8.68 11.34 -13.35
CA GLU A 121 8.69 12.71 -12.83
C GLU A 121 7.27 13.24 -12.58
N VAL A 122 6.35 12.94 -13.49
CA VAL A 122 4.95 13.33 -13.34
C VAL A 122 4.31 12.62 -12.14
N VAL A 123 4.64 11.34 -11.95
CA VAL A 123 4.17 10.57 -10.78
C VAL A 123 4.78 11.12 -9.49
N ASN A 124 6.06 11.53 -9.51
CA ASN A 124 6.71 12.18 -8.37
C ASN A 124 5.99 13.49 -7.96
N GLU A 125 5.59 14.31 -8.93
CA GLU A 125 4.82 15.52 -8.64
C GLU A 125 3.51 15.21 -7.92
N VAL A 126 2.77 14.21 -8.39
CA VAL A 126 1.52 13.78 -7.75
C VAL A 126 1.79 13.21 -6.37
N TYR A 127 2.79 12.35 -6.24
CA TYR A 127 3.17 11.71 -4.99
C TYR A 127 3.45 12.74 -3.88
N THR A 128 4.17 13.81 -4.19
CA THR A 128 4.49 14.88 -3.22
C THR A 128 3.26 15.62 -2.71
N THR A 129 2.14 15.57 -3.42
CA THR A 129 0.88 16.17 -2.93
C THR A 129 0.21 15.34 -1.84
N PHE A 130 0.46 14.03 -1.82
CA PHE A 130 -0.04 13.11 -0.79
C PHE A 130 0.95 12.96 0.36
N PHE A 131 2.24 13.07 0.10
CA PHE A 131 3.33 13.03 1.07
C PHE A 131 4.10 14.34 1.02
N PRO A 132 3.56 15.43 1.56
CA PRO A 132 4.16 16.75 1.43
C PRO A 132 5.50 16.84 2.16
N ASP A 133 6.49 17.41 1.49
CA ASP A 133 7.80 17.73 2.09
C ASP A 133 7.70 19.02 2.92
N SER A 134 6.89 19.02 3.95
CA SER A 134 6.82 20.12 4.90
C SER A 134 7.88 19.98 6.00
N ALA A 135 8.26 21.08 6.63
CA ALA A 135 9.18 21.04 7.77
C ALA A 135 8.60 20.23 8.93
N ILE A 136 7.28 20.27 9.13
CA ILE A 136 6.58 19.48 10.14
C ILE A 136 6.60 17.99 9.72
N ALA A 137 6.28 17.68 8.47
CA ALA A 137 6.33 16.32 7.98
C ALA A 137 7.73 15.72 8.11
N ARG A 138 8.78 16.49 7.80
CA ARG A 138 10.17 16.05 7.98
C ARG A 138 10.57 15.86 9.44
N ALA A 139 10.00 16.62 10.35
CA ALA A 139 10.35 16.53 11.75
C ALA A 139 9.67 15.37 12.49
N VAL A 140 8.45 15.00 12.09
CA VAL A 140 7.60 14.07 12.83
C VAL A 140 7.04 12.95 11.99
N ALA A 141 6.77 13.21 10.72
CA ALA A 141 6.34 12.20 9.78
C ALA A 141 7.51 11.71 8.96
N TYR A 142 7.36 10.57 8.45
CA TYR A 142 8.32 10.02 7.52
C TYR A 142 7.65 9.80 6.17
N VAL A 143 8.46 9.83 5.14
CA VAL A 143 8.04 9.42 3.82
C VAL A 143 8.22 7.90 3.74
N PRO A 144 7.22 7.14 3.29
CA PRO A 144 7.31 5.68 3.25
C PRO A 144 8.45 5.22 2.33
N ALA A 145 9.00 4.05 2.63
CA ALA A 145 9.92 3.40 1.71
C ALA A 145 9.23 3.17 0.35
N ARG A 146 9.91 3.49 -0.75
CA ARG A 146 9.32 3.45 -2.09
C ARG A 146 10.13 2.61 -3.05
N THR A 147 9.44 1.85 -3.89
CA THR A 147 10.02 1.15 -5.04
C THR A 147 9.24 1.53 -6.29
N ILE A 148 9.93 1.78 -7.39
CA ILE A 148 9.33 1.98 -8.71
C ILE A 148 9.78 0.85 -9.62
N VAL A 149 8.84 0.23 -10.32
CA VAL A 149 9.08 -0.85 -11.26
C VAL A 149 8.40 -0.49 -12.58
N VAL A 150 9.11 -0.68 -13.68
CA VAL A 150 8.51 -0.58 -15.02
C VAL A 150 8.06 -1.97 -15.44
N ALA A 151 6.79 -2.10 -15.77
CA ALA A 151 6.18 -3.31 -16.28
C ALA A 151 5.93 -3.18 -17.79
N SER A 152 5.96 -4.28 -18.52
CA SER A 152 5.64 -4.27 -19.95
C SER A 152 4.15 -4.11 -20.24
N GLY A 153 3.31 -4.20 -19.22
CA GLY A 153 1.87 -3.94 -19.27
C GLY A 153 1.23 -4.03 -17.90
N LEU A 154 0.20 -3.24 -17.70
CA LEU A 154 -0.62 -3.21 -16.49
C LEU A 154 -2.07 -3.57 -16.84
N PRO A 155 -2.85 -4.12 -15.89
CA PRO A 155 -4.25 -4.48 -16.15
C PRO A 155 -5.06 -3.31 -16.68
N LEU A 156 -5.97 -3.59 -17.61
CA LEU A 156 -6.86 -2.62 -18.23
C LEU A 156 -6.13 -1.45 -18.94
N ASP A 157 -4.91 -1.71 -19.43
CA ASP A 157 -4.05 -0.71 -20.07
C ASP A 157 -3.78 0.54 -19.18
N ALA A 158 -3.76 0.33 -17.86
CA ALA A 158 -3.38 1.38 -16.93
C ALA A 158 -1.94 1.86 -17.17
N LEU A 159 -1.69 3.15 -16.99
CA LEU A 159 -0.35 3.73 -17.08
C LEU A 159 0.42 3.57 -15.78
N VAL A 160 -0.31 3.44 -14.66
CA VAL A 160 0.24 3.30 -13.32
C VAL A 160 -0.67 2.43 -12.46
N GLN A 161 -0.05 1.70 -11.55
CA GLN A 161 -0.71 0.92 -10.50
C GLN A 161 0.09 1.09 -9.20
N ILE A 162 -0.57 1.21 -8.05
CA ILE A 162 0.09 1.48 -6.77
C ILE A 162 -0.44 0.53 -5.70
N GLU A 163 0.47 -0.06 -4.94
CA GLU A 163 0.14 -0.84 -3.74
C GLU A 163 0.85 -0.28 -2.52
N ALA A 164 0.33 -0.57 -1.34
CA ALA A 164 0.88 -0.11 -0.08
C ALA A 164 0.87 -1.19 0.99
N VAL A 165 1.85 -1.11 1.88
CA VAL A 165 1.85 -1.77 3.19
C VAL A 165 1.77 -0.68 4.24
N VAL A 166 0.88 -0.86 5.20
CA VAL A 166 0.55 0.16 6.20
C VAL A 166 0.67 -0.46 7.58
N SER A 167 1.32 0.22 8.51
CA SER A 167 1.29 -0.20 9.89
C SER A 167 -0.05 0.18 10.52
N HIS A 168 -0.57 -0.63 11.40
CA HIS A 168 -1.65 -0.23 12.29
C HIS A 168 -1.18 -0.33 13.73
N GLY A 169 -1.41 0.72 14.49
CA GLY A 169 -1.06 0.77 15.91
C GLY A 169 -2.05 -0.03 16.74
N ASP A 170 -1.97 -1.33 16.67
CA ASP A 170 -2.83 -2.23 17.44
C ASP A 170 -2.44 -2.37 18.90
N GLY A 171 -1.45 -1.59 19.31
CA GLY A 171 -1.09 -1.49 20.71
C GLY A 171 -0.49 -2.75 21.31
N THR A 172 0.23 -3.55 20.57
CA THR A 172 1.07 -4.55 21.23
C THR A 172 2.06 -3.85 22.15
N PRO A 173 2.00 -4.11 23.47
CA PRO A 173 3.01 -3.58 24.36
C PRO A 173 4.42 -4.10 23.96
N PRO A 174 5.46 -3.27 23.97
CA PRO A 174 5.57 -1.90 24.46
C PRO A 174 5.21 -0.83 23.43
N GLN A 175 4.58 -1.19 22.35
CA GLN A 175 4.26 -0.31 21.22
C GLN A 175 2.92 0.41 21.39
N ALA A 176 2.28 0.30 22.52
CA ALA A 176 1.20 1.17 22.89
C ALA A 176 1.76 2.58 23.03
N VAL A 177 1.78 3.28 21.92
CA VAL A 177 2.33 4.61 21.85
C VAL A 177 1.18 5.55 22.10
N GLU A 178 1.15 6.15 23.27
CA GLU A 178 0.26 7.27 23.56
C GLU A 178 0.59 8.46 22.65
N ASP A 179 1.84 8.51 22.18
CA ASP A 179 2.32 9.51 21.25
C ASP A 179 3.30 8.87 20.25
N ARG A 180 2.83 8.63 19.02
CA ARG A 180 3.65 8.09 17.93
C ARG A 180 4.91 8.92 17.67
N HIS A 181 4.80 10.21 17.83
CA HIS A 181 5.92 11.10 17.59
C HIS A 181 7.01 10.92 18.64
N GLY A 182 6.65 10.65 19.87
CA GLY A 182 7.59 10.34 20.95
C GLY A 182 8.39 9.07 20.66
N LEU A 183 7.74 8.03 20.20
CA LEU A 183 8.41 6.75 19.89
C LEU A 183 9.39 6.86 18.73
N ILE A 184 9.02 7.60 17.69
CA ILE A 184 9.89 7.83 16.53
C ILE A 184 11.15 8.61 16.95
N ILE A 185 11.01 9.54 17.88
CA ILE A 185 12.12 10.32 18.40
C ILE A 185 13.04 9.44 19.24
N GLU A 186 12.50 8.58 20.08
CA GLU A 186 13.28 7.67 20.92
C GLU A 186 14.04 6.63 20.09
N ALA A 187 13.41 6.06 19.06
CA ALA A 187 14.06 5.12 18.17
C ALA A 187 15.25 5.71 17.37
N ARG A 188 15.28 7.03 17.21
CA ARG A 188 16.40 7.73 16.54
C ARG A 188 17.59 8.01 17.45
N ASN A 189 17.39 7.95 18.75
CA ASN A 189 18.41 8.24 19.74
C ASN A 189 19.06 7.00 20.35
N THR A 190 18.64 5.82 19.88
CA THR A 190 19.25 4.53 20.22
C THR A 190 20.06 3.98 19.06
#